data_73ac1703c783805644cc054bf646e147
#
_entry.id   73ac1703c783805644cc054bf646e147
#
_cell.length_a   1.000
_cell.length_b   1.000
_cell.length_c   1.000
_cell.angle_alpha   90.00
_cell.angle_beta   90.00
_cell.angle_gamma   90.00
#
_symmetry.space_group_name_H-M   'P 1'
#
loop_
_entity.id
_entity.type
_entity.pdbx_description
1 polymer ?
#
loop_
_entity_poly.entity_id
_entity_poly.type
_entity_poly.pdbx_seq_one_letter_code
_entity_poly.pdbx_strand_id
1 'polypeptide(L)'
;MKSTLLNMTAVLFGITLVASAGVGVVNMITAEPIAQAKQAATKAALTEVLPPFDGTTSEELTIDEMPITVYTATKGGAVAGYAVQTMTKQGFSGVVRLMVGFTPEGEVVNVNVLEQSETPGLGTKMADEGNPLLMSVKGQKLEEKKLVDGKLAVRKDGG
;
A
#
# COMPACT_ATOMS: atom_id res chain seq x y z
N MET A 1 54.21 -2.96 3.24
CA MET A 1 53.70 -1.57 3.13
C MET A 1 53.11 -1.18 4.45
N LYS A 2 53.60 -0.12 5.10
CA LYS A 2 53.00 0.39 6.35
C LYS A 2 51.73 1.14 5.96
N SER A 3 50.58 0.58 6.24
CA SER A 3 49.30 1.26 6.07
C SER A 3 49.18 2.36 7.12
N THR A 4 49.42 3.58 6.74
CA THR A 4 49.19 4.76 7.56
C THR A 4 47.69 4.98 7.65
N LEU A 5 47.18 5.40 8.82
CA LEU A 5 45.76 5.74 9.02
C LEU A 5 45.20 6.62 7.90
N LEU A 6 46.00 7.56 7.43
CA LEU A 6 45.66 8.47 6.34
C LEU A 6 45.38 7.73 5.01
N ASN A 7 46.21 6.72 4.66
CA ASN A 7 46.00 5.91 3.46
C ASN A 7 44.74 5.04 3.57
N MET A 8 44.48 4.48 4.75
CA MET A 8 43.26 3.67 4.98
C MET A 8 42.02 4.54 4.85
N THR A 9 42.05 5.74 5.44
CA THR A 9 40.92 6.70 5.33
C THR A 9 40.70 7.14 3.90
N ALA A 10 41.77 7.45 3.14
CA ALA A 10 41.66 7.87 1.75
C ALA A 10 41.09 6.77 0.85
N VAL A 11 41.52 5.52 1.04
CA VAL A 11 41.00 4.38 0.28
C VAL A 11 39.51 4.14 0.61
N LEU A 12 39.16 4.15 1.92
CA LEU A 12 37.77 3.98 2.35
C LEU A 12 36.89 5.09 1.78
N PHE A 13 37.35 6.34 1.86
CA PHE A 13 36.63 7.49 1.29
C PHE A 13 36.43 7.35 -0.23
N GLY A 14 37.45 6.92 -0.95
CA GLY A 14 37.35 6.68 -2.39
C GLY A 14 36.31 5.59 -2.73
N ILE A 15 36.33 4.47 -2.00
CA ILE A 15 35.37 3.38 -2.21
C ILE A 15 33.94 3.84 -1.90
N THR A 16 33.74 4.52 -0.78
CA THR A 16 32.40 5.00 -0.39
C THR A 16 31.87 6.06 -1.36
N LEU A 17 32.75 6.94 -1.88
CA LEU A 17 32.35 7.94 -2.85
C LEU A 17 31.89 7.30 -4.16
N VAL A 18 32.64 6.32 -4.69
CA VAL A 18 32.27 5.59 -5.92
C VAL A 18 30.98 4.80 -5.71
N ALA A 19 30.87 4.09 -4.58
CA ALA A 19 29.66 3.34 -4.26
C ALA A 19 28.42 4.25 -4.13
N SER A 20 28.55 5.37 -3.41
CA SER A 20 27.44 6.34 -3.26
C SER A 20 27.04 6.98 -4.57
N ALA A 21 28.01 7.33 -5.43
CA ALA A 21 27.74 7.85 -6.77
C ALA A 21 26.99 6.82 -7.61
N GLY A 22 27.41 5.55 -7.57
CA GLY A 22 26.74 4.45 -8.28
C GLY A 22 25.29 4.27 -7.85
N VAL A 23 25.03 4.23 -6.53
CA VAL A 23 23.67 4.14 -5.97
C VAL A 23 22.84 5.37 -6.37
N GLY A 24 23.41 6.58 -6.33
CA GLY A 24 22.75 7.81 -6.73
C GLY A 24 22.30 7.78 -8.20
N VAL A 25 23.18 7.35 -9.10
CA VAL A 25 22.87 7.22 -10.54
C VAL A 25 21.77 6.20 -10.78
N VAL A 26 21.85 5.02 -10.15
CA VAL A 26 20.79 3.99 -10.25
C VAL A 26 19.46 4.55 -9.76
N ASN A 27 19.45 5.22 -8.61
CA ASN A 27 18.22 5.83 -8.07
C ASN A 27 17.63 6.88 -9.03
N MET A 28 18.45 7.73 -9.64
CA MET A 28 17.98 8.72 -10.62
C MET A 28 17.32 8.08 -11.84
N ILE A 29 17.89 7.00 -12.35
CA ILE A 29 17.36 6.31 -13.55
C ILE A 29 16.10 5.51 -13.21
N THR A 30 16.00 4.96 -12.01
CA THR A 30 14.90 4.06 -11.62
C THR A 30 13.72 4.78 -10.96
N ALA A 31 13.91 6.01 -10.47
CA ALA A 31 12.86 6.74 -9.75
C ALA A 31 11.59 6.96 -10.60
N GLU A 32 11.76 7.39 -11.85
CA GLU A 32 10.63 7.64 -12.74
C GLU A 32 9.90 6.37 -13.17
N PRO A 33 10.56 5.30 -13.65
CA PRO A 33 9.88 4.02 -13.92
C PRO A 33 9.17 3.45 -12.71
N ILE A 34 9.73 3.56 -11.51
CA ILE A 34 9.08 3.11 -10.27
C ILE A 34 7.82 3.93 -9.99
N ALA A 35 7.87 5.26 -10.16
CA ALA A 35 6.71 6.10 -9.96
C ALA A 35 5.58 5.77 -10.96
N GLN A 36 5.92 5.56 -12.23
CA GLN A 36 4.95 5.15 -13.26
C GLN A 36 4.35 3.78 -12.96
N ALA A 37 5.15 2.80 -12.55
CA ALA A 37 4.67 1.48 -12.15
C ALA A 37 3.70 1.56 -10.96
N LYS A 38 4.01 2.38 -9.94
CA LYS A 38 3.11 2.60 -8.80
C LYS A 38 1.79 3.26 -9.21
N GLN A 39 1.82 4.24 -10.10
CA GLN A 39 0.60 4.86 -10.63
C GLN A 39 -0.24 3.87 -11.44
N ALA A 40 0.39 3.04 -12.27
CA ALA A 40 -0.30 2.00 -13.03
C ALA A 40 -0.94 0.97 -12.10
N ALA A 41 -0.22 0.52 -11.06
CA ALA A 41 -0.74 -0.39 -10.05
C ALA A 41 -1.93 0.22 -9.29
N THR A 42 -1.85 1.50 -8.90
CA THR A 42 -2.96 2.21 -8.25
C THR A 42 -4.19 2.29 -9.15
N LYS A 43 -4.01 2.61 -10.45
CA LYS A 43 -5.12 2.63 -11.41
C LYS A 43 -5.76 1.26 -11.60
N ALA A 44 -4.95 0.21 -11.73
CA ALA A 44 -5.43 -1.16 -11.83
C ALA A 44 -6.26 -1.55 -10.59
N ALA A 45 -5.72 -1.27 -9.39
CA ALA A 45 -6.41 -1.53 -8.13
C ALA A 45 -7.73 -0.76 -8.02
N LEU A 46 -7.78 0.51 -8.42
CA LEU A 46 -9.03 1.28 -8.43
C LEU A 46 -10.10 0.62 -9.31
N THR A 47 -9.70 0.12 -10.48
CA THR A 47 -10.63 -0.59 -11.39
C THR A 47 -11.13 -1.91 -10.79
N GLU A 48 -10.31 -2.56 -9.96
CA GLU A 48 -10.64 -3.84 -9.32
C GLU A 48 -11.51 -3.67 -8.07
N VAL A 49 -11.29 -2.60 -7.29
CA VAL A 49 -12.00 -2.41 -6.01
C VAL A 49 -13.25 -1.54 -6.13
N LEU A 50 -13.45 -0.83 -7.24
CA LEU A 50 -14.58 0.08 -7.43
C LEU A 50 -15.59 -0.46 -8.44
N PRO A 51 -16.87 -0.08 -8.32
CA PRO A 51 -17.82 -0.20 -9.43
C PRO A 51 -17.32 0.58 -10.67
N PRO A 52 -17.83 0.30 -11.88
CA PRO A 52 -17.43 1.03 -13.09
C PRO A 52 -17.60 2.55 -12.94
N PHE A 53 -16.56 3.31 -13.25
CA PHE A 53 -16.50 4.77 -13.10
C PHE A 53 -15.90 5.43 -14.36
N ASP A 54 -16.15 6.75 -14.50
CA ASP A 54 -15.66 7.56 -15.63
C ASP A 54 -14.51 8.48 -15.19
N GLY A 55 -14.46 8.84 -13.90
CA GLY A 55 -13.45 9.71 -13.33
C GLY A 55 -13.20 9.44 -11.86
N THR A 56 -12.02 9.86 -11.37
CA THR A 56 -11.65 9.79 -9.96
C THR A 56 -11.02 11.09 -9.50
N THR A 57 -11.34 11.52 -8.28
CA THR A 57 -10.62 12.56 -7.54
C THR A 57 -9.97 11.92 -6.32
N SER A 58 -8.85 12.48 -5.86
CA SER A 58 -8.15 11.96 -4.67
C SER A 58 -7.93 13.06 -3.65
N GLU A 59 -8.03 12.71 -2.38
CA GLU A 59 -7.75 13.54 -1.23
C GLU A 59 -6.81 12.79 -0.28
N GLU A 60 -5.76 13.45 0.18
CA GLU A 60 -4.83 12.89 1.15
C GLU A 60 -5.19 13.36 2.55
N LEU A 61 -5.31 12.40 3.46
CA LEU A 61 -5.63 12.61 4.87
C LEU A 61 -4.55 11.93 5.73
N THR A 62 -4.42 12.39 6.96
CA THR A 62 -3.57 11.71 7.95
C THR A 62 -4.43 11.37 9.16
N ILE A 63 -4.56 10.09 9.48
CA ILE A 63 -5.31 9.60 10.63
C ILE A 63 -4.35 8.73 11.46
N ASP A 64 -4.21 9.05 12.75
CA ASP A 64 -3.29 8.35 13.68
C ASP A 64 -1.86 8.25 13.14
N GLU A 65 -1.33 9.34 12.58
CA GLU A 65 0.00 9.42 11.95
C GLU A 65 0.18 8.53 10.71
N MET A 66 -0.89 7.91 10.22
CA MET A 66 -0.88 7.12 8.99
C MET A 66 -1.41 7.93 7.82
N PRO A 67 -0.69 8.00 6.70
CA PRO A 67 -1.19 8.63 5.48
C PRO A 67 -2.28 7.74 4.87
N ILE A 68 -3.40 8.36 4.56
CA ILE A 68 -4.55 7.72 3.91
C ILE A 68 -4.88 8.54 2.67
N THR A 69 -5.10 7.88 1.55
CA THR A 69 -5.60 8.53 0.34
C THR A 69 -7.00 8.02 0.06
N VAL A 70 -7.95 8.94 -0.01
CA VAL A 70 -9.34 8.64 -0.36
C VAL A 70 -9.55 9.01 -1.82
N TYR A 71 -10.00 8.05 -2.61
CA TYR A 71 -10.42 8.25 -4.00
C TYR A 71 -11.93 8.26 -4.07
N THR A 72 -12.51 9.29 -4.66
CA THR A 72 -13.93 9.37 -4.97
C THR A 72 -14.10 9.07 -6.45
N ALA A 73 -14.79 7.98 -6.77
CA ALA A 73 -15.12 7.60 -8.14
C ALA A 73 -16.47 8.17 -8.54
N THR A 74 -16.56 8.70 -9.77
CA THR A 74 -17.79 9.27 -10.32
C THR A 74 -18.15 8.59 -11.62
N LYS A 75 -19.46 8.48 -11.89
CA LYS A 75 -20.02 7.98 -13.14
C LYS A 75 -21.23 8.83 -13.54
N GLY A 76 -21.17 9.42 -14.73
CA GLY A 76 -22.26 10.28 -15.19
C GLY A 76 -22.54 11.48 -14.26
N GLY A 77 -21.54 11.97 -13.53
CA GLY A 77 -21.69 13.08 -12.57
C GLY A 77 -22.18 12.69 -11.17
N ALA A 78 -22.56 11.44 -10.93
CA ALA A 78 -22.90 10.91 -9.60
C ALA A 78 -21.74 10.14 -8.98
N VAL A 79 -21.67 10.07 -7.65
CA VAL A 79 -20.68 9.25 -6.96
C VAL A 79 -21.01 7.77 -7.19
N ALA A 80 -20.03 7.03 -7.73
CA ALA A 80 -20.14 5.60 -7.99
C ALA A 80 -19.59 4.77 -6.83
N GLY A 81 -18.65 5.32 -6.05
CA GLY A 81 -18.05 4.65 -4.90
C GLY A 81 -16.82 5.39 -4.38
N TYR A 82 -16.25 4.86 -3.32
CA TYR A 82 -15.05 5.38 -2.67
C TYR A 82 -13.99 4.29 -2.59
N ALA A 83 -12.72 4.63 -2.79
CA ALA A 83 -11.62 3.73 -2.47
C ALA A 83 -10.69 4.38 -1.46
N VAL A 84 -10.31 3.63 -0.45
CA VAL A 84 -9.41 4.09 0.61
C VAL A 84 -8.11 3.31 0.50
N GLN A 85 -7.03 4.03 0.19
CA GLN A 85 -5.68 3.49 0.22
C GLN A 85 -5.06 3.82 1.56
N THR A 86 -4.55 2.81 2.23
CA THR A 86 -3.89 2.94 3.53
C THR A 86 -2.68 2.01 3.63
N MET A 87 -1.88 2.19 4.66
CA MET A 87 -0.74 1.31 4.93
C MET A 87 -0.62 1.01 6.42
N THR A 88 0.01 -0.11 6.74
CA THR A 88 0.45 -0.44 8.10
C THR A 88 1.93 -0.78 8.12
N LYS A 89 2.62 -0.40 9.19
CA LYS A 89 4.01 -0.77 9.47
C LYS A 89 4.10 -2.02 10.35
N GLN A 90 2.96 -2.61 10.72
CA GLN A 90 2.86 -3.78 11.60
C GLN A 90 2.88 -5.12 10.84
N GLY A 91 3.23 -5.12 9.56
CA GLY A 91 3.51 -6.35 8.82
C GLY A 91 4.74 -7.07 9.42
N PHE A 92 4.81 -8.39 9.28
CA PHE A 92 5.91 -9.19 9.83
C PHE A 92 7.26 -8.84 9.18
N SER A 93 7.28 -8.65 7.86
CA SER A 93 8.49 -8.32 7.09
C SER A 93 8.54 -6.86 6.61
N GLY A 94 7.62 -6.01 7.06
CA GLY A 94 7.63 -4.60 6.71
C GLY A 94 6.27 -3.98 6.46
N VAL A 95 6.25 -2.98 5.58
CA VAL A 95 5.04 -2.23 5.26
C VAL A 95 4.11 -3.09 4.40
N VAL A 96 2.83 -3.10 4.77
CA VAL A 96 1.74 -3.61 3.94
C VAL A 96 0.86 -2.43 3.54
N ARG A 97 0.64 -2.27 2.24
CA ARG A 97 -0.23 -1.25 1.66
C ARG A 97 -1.41 -1.91 0.98
N LEU A 98 -2.60 -1.43 1.26
CA LEU A 98 -3.83 -1.99 0.70
C LEU A 98 -4.78 -0.89 0.26
N MET A 99 -5.69 -1.25 -0.61
CA MET A 99 -6.78 -0.43 -1.09
C MET A 99 -8.10 -1.16 -0.86
N VAL A 100 -9.07 -0.48 -0.27
CA VAL A 100 -10.42 -1.01 -0.01
C VAL A 100 -11.42 -0.17 -0.76
N GLY A 101 -12.24 -0.78 -1.58
CA GLY A 101 -13.34 -0.13 -2.31
C GLY A 101 -14.65 -0.26 -1.57
N PHE A 102 -15.44 0.80 -1.64
CA PHE A 102 -16.76 0.91 -1.00
C PHE A 102 -17.80 1.39 -1.99
N THR A 103 -19.03 0.91 -1.86
CA THR A 103 -20.18 1.55 -2.49
C THR A 103 -20.48 2.90 -1.82
N PRO A 104 -21.31 3.78 -2.44
CA PRO A 104 -21.74 5.02 -1.80
C PRO A 104 -22.44 4.79 -0.44
N GLU A 105 -23.03 3.62 -0.22
CA GLU A 105 -23.73 3.20 1.01
C GLU A 105 -22.78 2.61 2.08
N GLY A 106 -21.45 2.57 1.79
CA GLY A 106 -20.43 2.08 2.73
C GLY A 106 -20.28 0.56 2.77
N GLU A 107 -20.77 -0.16 1.76
CA GLU A 107 -20.55 -1.60 1.62
C GLU A 107 -19.20 -1.88 0.96
N VAL A 108 -18.44 -2.84 1.47
CA VAL A 108 -17.14 -3.23 0.92
C VAL A 108 -17.33 -3.96 -0.40
N VAL A 109 -16.82 -3.37 -1.49
CA VAL A 109 -16.86 -3.98 -2.83
C VAL A 109 -15.75 -5.02 -2.97
N ASN A 110 -14.51 -4.60 -2.72
CA ASN A 110 -13.32 -5.46 -2.82
C ASN A 110 -12.15 -4.86 -2.03
N VAL A 111 -11.13 -5.70 -1.82
CA VAL A 111 -9.85 -5.31 -1.21
C VAL A 111 -8.73 -5.77 -2.12
N ASN A 112 -7.77 -4.88 -2.39
CA ASN A 112 -6.56 -5.19 -3.14
C ASN A 112 -5.32 -4.86 -2.31
N VAL A 113 -4.31 -5.74 -2.32
CA VAL A 113 -3.02 -5.54 -1.66
C VAL A 113 -2.05 -4.94 -2.66
N LEU A 114 -1.73 -3.65 -2.51
CA LEU A 114 -0.88 -2.90 -3.43
C LEU A 114 0.62 -3.21 -3.25
N GLU A 115 1.05 -3.38 -2.00
CA GLU A 115 2.45 -3.59 -1.66
C GLU A 115 2.56 -4.41 -0.37
N GLN A 116 3.42 -5.41 -0.40
CA GLN A 116 3.75 -6.22 0.76
C GLN A 116 5.16 -6.81 0.58
N SER A 117 5.85 -7.09 1.66
CA SER A 117 7.18 -7.72 1.69
C SER A 117 7.19 -8.96 2.57
N GLU A 118 6.03 -9.60 2.71
CA GLU A 118 5.83 -10.73 3.59
C GLU A 118 6.51 -12.01 3.09
N THR A 119 6.66 -12.98 3.98
CA THR A 119 7.31 -14.27 3.67
C THR A 119 6.58 -14.99 2.54
N PRO A 120 7.28 -15.38 1.45
CA PRO A 120 6.70 -16.16 0.35
C PRO A 120 6.01 -17.45 0.82
N GLY A 121 4.79 -17.69 0.31
CA GLY A 121 3.99 -18.87 0.64
C GLY A 121 3.29 -18.84 2.01
N LEU A 122 3.57 -17.81 2.84
CA LEU A 122 2.91 -17.56 4.13
C LEU A 122 2.15 -16.23 4.08
N GLY A 123 2.83 -15.14 4.38
CA GLY A 123 2.23 -13.81 4.42
C GLY A 123 1.80 -13.29 3.05
N THR A 124 2.50 -13.67 1.97
CA THR A 124 2.11 -13.31 0.60
C THR A 124 0.72 -13.80 0.20
N LYS A 125 0.19 -14.84 0.87
CA LYS A 125 -1.18 -15.32 0.66
C LYS A 125 -2.26 -14.28 0.94
N MET A 126 -1.94 -13.22 1.67
CA MET A 126 -2.90 -12.11 1.86
C MET A 126 -3.29 -11.43 0.54
N ALA A 127 -2.46 -11.53 -0.50
CA ALA A 127 -2.72 -10.95 -1.82
C ALA A 127 -3.38 -11.95 -2.80
N ASP A 128 -3.63 -13.19 -2.39
CA ASP A 128 -4.28 -14.18 -3.25
C ASP A 128 -5.76 -13.83 -3.43
N GLU A 129 -6.26 -13.85 -4.66
CA GLU A 129 -7.65 -13.51 -5.00
C GLU A 129 -8.69 -14.36 -4.25
N GLY A 130 -8.34 -15.61 -3.93
CA GLY A 130 -9.19 -16.54 -3.18
C GLY A 130 -8.97 -16.52 -1.66
N ASN A 131 -8.28 -15.52 -1.12
CA ASN A 131 -8.01 -15.47 0.32
C ASN A 131 -9.32 -15.39 1.13
N PRO A 132 -9.58 -16.35 2.04
CA PRO A 132 -10.82 -16.40 2.80
C PRO A 132 -11.10 -15.11 3.61
N LEU A 133 -10.05 -14.43 4.11
CA LEU A 133 -10.19 -13.19 4.85
C LEU A 133 -10.70 -12.07 3.93
N LEU A 134 -10.09 -11.89 2.74
CA LEU A 134 -10.52 -10.89 1.78
C LEU A 134 -11.95 -11.17 1.30
N MET A 135 -12.28 -12.44 1.05
CA MET A 135 -13.63 -12.84 0.66
C MET A 135 -14.67 -12.60 1.76
N SER A 136 -14.28 -12.74 3.03
CA SER A 136 -15.21 -12.56 4.15
C SER A 136 -15.64 -11.12 4.41
N VAL A 137 -14.85 -10.13 3.93
CA VAL A 137 -15.18 -8.71 4.12
C VAL A 137 -15.97 -8.13 2.96
N LYS A 138 -16.02 -8.79 1.81
CA LYS A 138 -16.83 -8.36 0.66
C LYS A 138 -18.33 -8.38 1.01
N GLY A 139 -19.05 -7.35 0.61
CA GLY A 139 -20.49 -7.20 0.89
C GLY A 139 -20.82 -6.84 2.34
N GLN A 140 -19.82 -6.60 3.18
CA GLN A 140 -20.02 -6.21 4.56
C GLN A 140 -20.17 -4.69 4.69
N LYS A 141 -21.18 -4.24 5.45
CA LYS A 141 -21.29 -2.85 5.88
C LYS A 141 -20.53 -2.66 7.18
N LEU A 142 -19.71 -1.62 7.26
CA LEU A 142 -18.95 -1.31 8.48
C LEU A 142 -19.85 -1.04 9.69
N GLU A 143 -21.04 -0.46 9.47
CA GLU A 143 -22.03 -0.18 10.52
C GLU A 143 -22.60 -1.44 11.17
N GLU A 144 -22.60 -2.56 10.45
CA GLU A 144 -23.13 -3.85 10.94
C GLU A 144 -22.07 -4.66 11.70
N LYS A 145 -20.79 -4.23 11.67
CA LYS A 145 -19.70 -4.92 12.36
C LYS A 145 -19.55 -4.46 13.80
N LYS A 146 -19.43 -5.41 14.72
CA LYS A 146 -18.92 -5.13 16.06
C LYS A 146 -17.47 -4.66 15.94
N LEU A 147 -17.24 -3.43 16.32
CA LEU A 147 -15.89 -2.89 16.50
C LEU A 147 -15.48 -3.10 17.96
N VAL A 148 -14.32 -3.71 18.19
CA VAL A 148 -13.70 -3.77 19.52
C VAL A 148 -12.78 -2.56 19.61
N ASP A 149 -13.03 -1.65 20.56
CA ASP A 149 -12.31 -0.36 20.70
C ASP A 149 -12.25 0.47 19.40
N GLY A 150 -13.33 0.48 18.62
CA GLY A 150 -13.41 1.20 17.35
C GLY A 150 -12.64 0.55 16.19
N LYS A 151 -12.16 -0.68 16.37
CA LYS A 151 -11.38 -1.44 15.35
C LYS A 151 -12.06 -2.76 15.02
N LEU A 152 -11.91 -3.21 13.77
CA LEU A 152 -12.25 -4.57 13.40
C LEU A 152 -11.29 -5.53 14.10
N ALA A 153 -11.85 -6.46 14.89
CA ALA A 153 -11.08 -7.48 15.56
C ALA A 153 -11.21 -8.83 14.86
N VAL A 154 -10.18 -9.67 14.93
CA VAL A 154 -10.27 -11.06 14.48
C VAL A 154 -11.11 -11.88 15.48
N ARG A 155 -11.73 -12.97 15.02
CA ARG A 155 -12.60 -13.82 15.81
C ARG A 155 -11.99 -14.27 17.15
N LYS A 156 -10.66 -14.47 17.19
CA LYS A 156 -9.91 -14.81 18.40
C LYS A 156 -9.96 -13.72 19.47
N ASP A 157 -10.08 -12.46 19.05
CA ASP A 157 -10.07 -11.27 19.91
C ASP A 157 -11.49 -10.67 20.08
N GLY A 158 -12.53 -11.47 19.80
CA GLY A 158 -13.93 -11.11 20.01
C GLY A 158 -14.62 -10.43 18.82
N GLY A 159 -14.01 -10.49 17.62
CA GLY A 159 -14.58 -9.97 16.38
C GLY A 159 -15.55 -10.93 15.68
#